data_636ff2e0098daf1c833a54ad9cacc90c
#
_entry.id   636ff2e0098daf1c833a54ad9cacc90c
#
_cell.length_a   1.000
_cell.length_b   1.000
_cell.length_c   1.000
_cell.angle_alpha   90.00
_cell.angle_beta   90.00
_cell.angle_gamma   90.00
#
_symmetry.space_group_name_H-M   'P 1'
#
loop_
_entity.id
_entity.type
_entity.pdbx_description
1 polymer ?
#
loop_
_entity_poly.entity_id
_entity_poly.type
_entity_poly.pdbx_seq_one_letter_code
_entity_poly.pdbx_strand_id
1 'polypeptide(L)'
;MKVYYWSPFISKVATVSSVIRSAESLKKYSKQNISISLVDAIGEWDQYRHKINSKIQIIKLNKKNYYNYLPKGSFIKSRLSYLFIVFLNFSKLKNLIISKEPNFLIIHLMTVLPIFLTIFLKNNTKIILRISGLPKLNIFRYIFWKLFGKKIYKITCPTLGT
;
A
#
# COMPACT_ATOMS: atom_id res chain seq x y z
N MET A 1 -0.38 15.59 11.08
CA MET A 1 -0.87 14.92 9.85
C MET A 1 -0.46 13.46 9.86
N LYS A 2 -1.37 12.52 9.53
CA LYS A 2 -1.11 11.07 9.52
C LYS A 2 -0.99 10.58 8.07
N VAL A 3 0.09 9.89 7.74
CA VAL A 3 0.36 9.33 6.40
C VAL A 3 0.63 7.84 6.53
N TYR A 4 -0.19 7.04 5.86
CA TYR A 4 -0.04 5.58 5.85
C TYR A 4 0.41 5.11 4.48
N TYR A 5 1.32 4.12 4.46
CA TYR A 5 1.77 3.44 3.25
C TYR A 5 1.17 2.04 3.21
N TRP A 6 0.46 1.74 2.14
CA TRP A 6 -0.02 0.40 1.81
C TRP A 6 0.79 -0.15 0.63
N SER A 7 1.64 -1.10 0.91
CA SER A 7 2.53 -1.67 -0.09
C SER A 7 2.86 -3.14 0.23
N PRO A 8 1.87 -4.04 0.31
CA PRO A 8 2.14 -5.45 0.57
C PRO A 8 2.90 -6.08 -0.59
N PHE A 9 3.85 -6.96 -0.25
CA PHE A 9 4.66 -7.70 -1.20
C PHE A 9 4.87 -9.14 -0.74
N ILE A 10 5.08 -10.05 -1.69
CA ILE A 10 5.29 -11.49 -1.42
C ILE A 10 6.72 -11.96 -1.73
N SER A 11 7.53 -11.11 -2.35
CA SER A 11 8.93 -11.38 -2.71
C SER A 11 9.77 -10.11 -2.55
N LYS A 12 11.09 -10.27 -2.57
CA LYS A 12 12.02 -9.13 -2.56
C LYS A 12 11.92 -8.38 -3.89
N VAL A 13 11.37 -7.18 -3.85
CA VAL A 13 11.21 -6.32 -5.03
C VAL A 13 11.86 -4.95 -4.78
N ALA A 14 12.37 -4.33 -5.83
CA ALA A 14 13.00 -3.00 -5.75
C ALA A 14 12.08 -1.92 -5.14
N THR A 15 10.77 -2.08 -5.32
CA THR A 15 9.74 -1.18 -4.78
C THR A 15 9.79 -1.07 -3.26
N VAL A 16 10.23 -2.11 -2.53
CA VAL A 16 10.34 -2.09 -1.06
C VAL A 16 11.31 -0.97 -0.63
N SER A 17 12.50 -0.92 -1.23
CA SER A 17 13.48 0.14 -0.95
C SER A 17 12.95 1.53 -1.32
N SER A 18 12.19 1.63 -2.41
CA SER A 18 11.54 2.89 -2.82
C SER A 18 10.50 3.36 -1.81
N VAL A 19 9.74 2.45 -1.21
CA VAL A 19 8.75 2.78 -0.17
C VAL A 19 9.46 3.30 1.08
N ILE A 20 10.48 2.59 1.56
CA ILE A 20 11.26 3.00 2.74
C ILE A 20 11.85 4.39 2.52
N ARG A 21 12.59 4.60 1.42
CA ARG A 21 13.20 5.90 1.09
C ARG A 21 12.16 7.01 0.96
N SER A 22 10.99 6.72 0.37
CA SER A 22 9.90 7.69 0.26
C SER A 22 9.36 8.10 1.63
N ALA A 23 9.16 7.14 2.53
CA ALA A 23 8.67 7.40 3.88
C ALA A 23 9.71 8.21 4.69
N GLU A 24 10.99 7.86 4.60
CA GLU A 24 12.09 8.57 5.25
C GLU A 24 12.25 9.99 4.74
N SER A 25 12.23 10.17 3.41
CA SER A 25 12.33 11.49 2.79
C SER A 25 11.14 12.37 3.19
N LEU A 26 9.92 11.82 3.18
CA LEU A 26 8.74 12.55 3.62
C LEU A 26 8.87 12.95 5.10
N LYS A 27 9.40 12.07 5.96
CA LYS A 27 9.64 12.40 7.38
C LYS A 27 10.71 13.47 7.56
N LYS A 28 11.80 13.39 6.76
CA LYS A 28 12.94 14.32 6.85
C LYS A 28 12.61 15.71 6.36
N TYR A 29 11.93 15.82 5.23
CA TYR A 29 11.74 17.10 4.53
C TYR A 29 10.37 17.75 4.76
N SER A 30 9.47 17.10 5.47
CA SER A 30 8.19 17.73 5.82
C SER A 30 8.39 18.84 6.84
N LYS A 31 7.89 20.04 6.50
CA LYS A 31 7.85 21.20 7.42
C LYS A 31 6.81 21.03 8.54
N GLN A 32 5.83 20.13 8.34
CA GLN A 32 4.77 19.86 9.31
C GLN A 32 5.12 18.67 10.20
N ASN A 33 4.56 18.65 11.40
CA ASN A 33 4.65 17.44 12.24
C ASN A 33 3.80 16.32 11.63
N ILE A 34 4.48 15.33 11.03
CA ILE A 34 3.83 14.19 10.39
C ILE A 34 4.15 12.89 11.12
N SER A 35 3.11 12.06 11.29
CA SER A 35 3.23 10.68 11.70
C SER A 35 3.14 9.79 10.45
N ILE A 36 4.17 8.96 10.25
CA ILE A 36 4.25 8.06 9.09
C ILE A 36 4.20 6.63 9.60
N SER A 37 3.36 5.82 8.95
CA SER A 37 3.24 4.40 9.27
C SER A 37 3.25 3.55 8.01
N LEU A 38 4.00 2.44 8.06
CA LEU A 38 3.93 1.37 7.07
C LEU A 38 2.89 0.35 7.55
N VAL A 39 1.91 0.06 6.71
CA VAL A 39 0.89 -0.96 7.03
C VAL A 39 1.42 -2.33 6.61
N ASP A 40 1.57 -3.20 7.60
CA ASP A 40 2.04 -4.58 7.43
C ASP A 40 0.83 -5.51 7.27
N ALA A 41 0.68 -6.07 6.08
CA ALA A 41 -0.46 -6.90 5.74
C ALA A 41 -0.33 -8.36 6.17
N ILE A 42 0.89 -8.92 6.10
CA ILE A 42 1.13 -10.36 6.26
C ILE A 42 2.44 -10.66 7.02
N GLY A 43 3.13 -9.67 7.59
CA GLY A 43 4.44 -9.81 8.22
C GLY A 43 5.60 -9.55 7.25
N GLU A 44 5.33 -8.95 6.10
CA GLU A 44 6.32 -8.70 5.05
C GLU A 44 7.39 -7.68 5.47
N TRP A 45 7.06 -6.76 6.37
CA TRP A 45 7.99 -5.73 6.84
C TRP A 45 8.94 -6.21 7.95
N ASP A 46 8.71 -7.36 8.56
CA ASP A 46 9.55 -7.87 9.66
C ASP A 46 11.03 -8.01 9.26
N GLN A 47 11.29 -8.52 8.04
CA GLN A 47 12.65 -8.69 7.52
C GLN A 47 13.38 -7.38 7.20
N TYR A 48 12.66 -6.27 7.10
CA TYR A 48 13.22 -4.95 6.79
C TYR A 48 13.25 -4.00 7.99
N ARG A 49 12.83 -4.47 9.16
CA ARG A 49 12.72 -3.62 10.35
C ARG A 49 14.03 -2.91 10.71
N HIS A 50 15.16 -3.59 10.51
CA HIS A 50 16.50 -3.04 10.73
C HIS A 50 16.89 -1.91 9.75
N LYS A 51 16.20 -1.79 8.60
CA LYS A 51 16.42 -0.76 7.58
C LYS A 51 15.46 0.42 7.69
N ILE A 52 14.43 0.31 8.50
CA ILE A 52 13.40 1.33 8.64
C ILE A 52 13.75 2.23 9.82
N ASN A 53 13.76 3.53 9.59
CA ASN A 53 14.02 4.53 10.64
C ASN A 53 13.04 4.34 11.80
N SER A 54 13.54 4.38 13.04
CA SER A 54 12.75 4.21 14.27
C SER A 54 11.60 5.19 14.44
N LYS A 55 11.65 6.35 13.76
CA LYS A 55 10.59 7.36 13.73
C LYS A 55 9.41 7.00 12.81
N ILE A 56 9.51 5.89 12.05
CA ILE A 56 8.45 5.37 11.19
C ILE A 56 7.83 4.16 11.87
N GLN A 57 6.53 4.21 12.10
CA GLN A 57 5.81 3.12 12.75
C GLN A 57 5.47 2.00 11.76
N ILE A 58 5.44 0.75 12.23
CA ILE A 58 4.88 -0.38 11.49
C ILE A 58 3.58 -0.80 12.17
N ILE A 59 2.47 -0.74 11.43
CA ILE A 59 1.15 -1.16 11.90
C ILE A 59 0.85 -2.54 11.33
N LYS A 60 0.92 -3.56 12.17
CA LYS A 60 0.59 -4.94 11.80
C LYS A 60 -0.92 -5.15 11.78
N LEU A 61 -1.47 -5.58 10.65
CA LEU A 61 -2.88 -5.98 10.53
C LEU A 61 -3.13 -7.39 11.05
N ASN A 62 -2.09 -8.23 11.07
CA ASN A 62 -2.16 -9.60 11.52
C ASN A 62 -1.10 -9.89 12.58
N LYS A 63 -1.49 -10.61 13.65
CA LYS A 63 -0.54 -11.08 14.67
C LYS A 63 0.39 -12.17 14.12
N LYS A 64 -0.15 -13.07 13.28
CA LYS A 64 0.60 -14.16 12.63
C LYS A 64 1.33 -13.63 11.40
N ASN A 65 2.59 -14.03 11.23
CA ASN A 65 3.36 -13.77 10.03
C ASN A 65 3.00 -14.83 8.98
N TYR A 66 2.34 -14.40 7.89
CA TYR A 66 1.95 -15.25 6.75
C TYR A 66 2.94 -15.16 5.60
N TYR A 67 3.87 -14.20 5.63
CA TYR A 67 4.79 -13.92 4.51
C TYR A 67 5.57 -15.16 4.06
N ASN A 68 6.02 -15.99 5.00
CA ASN A 68 6.83 -17.17 4.70
C ASN A 68 6.01 -18.37 4.19
N TYR A 69 4.71 -18.38 4.45
CA TYR A 69 3.80 -19.49 4.10
C TYR A 69 3.11 -19.29 2.75
N LEU A 70 3.12 -18.06 2.22
CA LEU A 70 2.45 -17.78 0.96
C LEU A 70 3.22 -18.38 -0.22
N PRO A 71 2.52 -19.04 -1.18
CA PRO A 71 3.14 -19.58 -2.36
C PRO A 71 3.74 -18.47 -3.24
N LYS A 72 4.99 -18.69 -3.69
CA LYS A 72 5.81 -17.74 -4.46
C LYS A 72 6.34 -18.43 -5.70
N GLY A 73 6.86 -17.67 -6.66
CA GLY A 73 7.70 -18.19 -7.75
C GLY A 73 6.99 -18.54 -9.05
N SER A 74 5.65 -18.57 -9.12
CA SER A 74 4.95 -18.69 -10.41
C SER A 74 3.83 -17.66 -10.53
N PHE A 75 3.40 -17.39 -11.77
CA PHE A 75 2.34 -16.43 -12.05
C PHE A 75 1.05 -16.78 -11.31
N ILE A 76 0.60 -18.04 -11.36
CA ILE A 76 -0.64 -18.52 -10.71
C ILE A 76 -0.50 -18.44 -9.19
N LYS A 77 0.61 -18.97 -8.64
CA LYS A 77 0.88 -18.94 -7.19
C LYS A 77 0.87 -17.52 -6.63
N SER A 78 1.50 -16.59 -7.34
CA SER A 78 1.52 -15.18 -6.95
C SER A 78 0.11 -14.57 -6.96
N ARG A 79 -0.73 -14.92 -7.92
CA ARG A 79 -2.13 -14.43 -7.97
C ARG A 79 -2.97 -14.94 -6.81
N LEU A 80 -2.84 -16.21 -6.47
CA LEU A 80 -3.51 -16.79 -5.31
C LEU A 80 -3.06 -16.12 -4.01
N SER A 81 -1.77 -15.87 -3.86
CA SER A 81 -1.24 -15.14 -2.70
C SER A 81 -1.80 -13.71 -2.62
N TYR A 82 -1.92 -13.00 -3.73
CA TYR A 82 -2.54 -11.67 -3.74
C TYR A 82 -4.02 -11.70 -3.39
N LEU A 83 -4.78 -12.67 -3.89
CA LEU A 83 -6.18 -12.86 -3.49
C LEU A 83 -6.29 -13.14 -2.00
N PHE A 84 -5.45 -14.02 -1.47
CA PHE A 84 -5.40 -14.31 -0.03
C PHE A 84 -5.13 -13.03 0.79
N ILE A 85 -4.15 -12.19 0.38
CA ILE A 85 -3.85 -10.93 1.07
C ILE A 85 -5.08 -10.00 1.05
N VAL A 86 -5.79 -9.92 -0.07
CA VAL A 86 -7.00 -9.10 -0.20
C VAL A 86 -8.08 -9.56 0.78
N PHE A 87 -8.43 -10.85 0.77
CA PHE A 87 -9.46 -11.39 1.66
C PHE A 87 -9.08 -11.28 3.14
N LEU A 88 -7.84 -11.66 3.48
CA LEU A 88 -7.34 -11.61 4.86
C LEU A 88 -7.39 -10.20 5.45
N ASN A 89 -7.12 -9.18 4.63
CA ASN A 89 -6.95 -7.81 5.12
C ASN A 89 -8.12 -6.88 4.79
N PHE A 90 -9.15 -7.35 4.11
CA PHE A 90 -10.31 -6.51 3.73
C PHE A 90 -10.90 -5.78 4.93
N SER A 91 -11.39 -6.53 5.92
CA SER A 91 -12.00 -5.97 7.13
C SER A 91 -10.99 -5.21 7.99
N LYS A 92 -9.75 -5.72 8.10
CA LYS A 92 -8.72 -5.13 8.95
C LYS A 92 -8.24 -3.79 8.42
N LEU A 93 -7.99 -3.68 7.12
CA LEU A 93 -7.60 -2.42 6.49
C LEU A 93 -8.77 -1.41 6.54
N LYS A 94 -10.01 -1.86 6.29
CA LYS A 94 -11.21 -1.03 6.45
C LYS A 94 -11.27 -0.45 7.86
N ASN A 95 -11.18 -1.30 8.88
CA ASN A 95 -11.25 -0.88 10.29
C ASN A 95 -10.10 0.05 10.67
N LEU A 96 -8.88 -0.20 10.17
CA LEU A 96 -7.74 0.68 10.38
C LEU A 96 -8.01 2.08 9.81
N ILE A 97 -8.51 2.17 8.57
CA ILE A 97 -8.78 3.46 7.92
C ILE A 97 -9.89 4.21 8.66
N ILE A 98 -10.96 3.52 9.07
CA ILE A 98 -12.08 4.13 9.81
C ILE A 98 -11.63 4.61 11.20
N SER A 99 -10.89 3.77 11.95
CA SER A 99 -10.55 4.08 13.35
C SER A 99 -9.41 5.10 13.49
N LYS A 100 -8.50 5.14 12.54
CA LYS A 100 -7.31 6.01 12.60
C LYS A 100 -7.42 7.27 11.74
N GLU A 101 -8.30 7.26 10.75
CA GLU A 101 -8.57 8.36 9.83
C GLU A 101 -7.29 9.02 9.29
N PRO A 102 -6.44 8.27 8.55
CA PRO A 102 -5.23 8.85 8.00
C PRO A 102 -5.59 9.96 7.00
N ASN A 103 -4.84 11.06 7.02
CA ASN A 103 -5.02 12.13 6.04
C ASN A 103 -4.68 11.66 4.62
N PHE A 104 -3.64 10.82 4.51
CA PHE A 104 -3.21 10.25 3.24
C PHE A 104 -2.95 8.75 3.38
N LEU A 105 -3.39 8.00 2.37
CA LEU A 105 -3.02 6.61 2.15
C LEU A 105 -2.26 6.51 0.83
N ILE A 106 -0.94 6.28 0.92
CA ILE A 106 -0.06 6.12 -0.24
C ILE A 106 -0.03 4.64 -0.60
N ILE A 107 -0.43 4.33 -1.83
CA ILE A 107 -0.60 2.96 -2.31
C ILE A 107 0.50 2.62 -3.31
N HIS A 108 1.14 1.48 -3.08
CA HIS A 108 2.05 0.84 -4.03
C HIS A 108 1.61 -0.60 -4.28
N LEU A 109 2.02 -1.20 -5.42
CA LEU A 109 1.86 -2.60 -5.79
C LEU A 109 0.40 -3.09 -5.79
N MET A 110 -0.17 -3.42 -4.63
CA MET A 110 -1.53 -3.93 -4.51
C MET A 110 -2.54 -2.79 -4.37
N THR A 111 -3.02 -2.31 -5.51
CA THR A 111 -3.88 -1.12 -5.59
C THR A 111 -5.37 -1.43 -5.40
N VAL A 112 -5.80 -2.64 -5.77
CA VAL A 112 -7.23 -3.00 -5.84
C VAL A 112 -7.93 -2.87 -4.49
N LEU A 113 -7.37 -3.46 -3.41
CA LEU A 113 -8.02 -3.48 -2.11
C LEU A 113 -8.29 -2.07 -1.55
N PRO A 114 -7.30 -1.18 -1.39
CA PRO A 114 -7.56 0.14 -0.80
C PRO A 114 -8.44 1.01 -1.70
N ILE A 115 -8.31 0.93 -3.02
CA ILE A 115 -9.17 1.68 -3.94
C ILE A 115 -10.61 1.18 -3.85
N PHE A 116 -10.82 -0.14 -3.80
CA PHE A 116 -12.15 -0.71 -3.61
C PHE A 116 -12.78 -0.29 -2.28
N LEU A 117 -12.00 -0.28 -1.20
CA LEU A 117 -12.48 0.18 0.10
C LEU A 117 -12.96 1.63 0.09
N THR A 118 -12.41 2.51 -0.76
CA THR A 118 -12.84 3.92 -0.83
C THR A 118 -14.30 4.09 -1.26
N ILE A 119 -14.91 3.09 -1.89
CA ILE A 119 -16.33 3.11 -2.26
C ILE A 119 -17.20 3.05 -1.00
N PHE A 120 -16.75 2.25 -0.02
CA PHE A 120 -17.50 1.98 1.20
C PHE A 120 -17.14 2.94 2.34
N LEU A 121 -16.06 3.71 2.17
CA LEU A 121 -15.58 4.61 3.20
C LEU A 121 -16.05 6.03 2.92
N LYS A 122 -16.96 6.51 3.75
CA LYS A 122 -17.33 7.94 3.84
C LYS A 122 -16.32 8.66 4.74
N ASN A 123 -15.03 8.63 4.40
CA ASN A 123 -14.00 9.30 5.17
C ASN A 123 -13.21 10.29 4.29
N ASN A 124 -12.48 11.19 4.95
CA ASN A 124 -11.68 12.22 4.27
C ASN A 124 -10.27 11.75 3.89
N THR A 125 -9.97 10.45 3.94
CA THR A 125 -8.66 9.91 3.58
C THR A 125 -8.41 10.08 2.08
N LYS A 126 -7.37 10.83 1.75
CA LYS A 126 -6.93 11.06 0.36
C LYS A 126 -6.03 9.93 -0.11
N ILE A 127 -6.40 9.31 -1.23
CA ILE A 127 -5.62 8.22 -1.84
C ILE A 127 -4.57 8.81 -2.78
N ILE A 128 -3.32 8.48 -2.54
CA ILE A 128 -2.20 8.77 -3.44
C ILE A 128 -1.73 7.45 -4.03
N LEU A 129 -1.85 7.32 -5.34
CA LEU A 129 -1.37 6.13 -6.06
C LEU A 129 0.04 6.40 -6.58
N ARG A 130 0.99 5.54 -6.23
CA ARG A 130 2.33 5.55 -6.81
C ARG A 130 2.49 4.41 -7.79
N ILE A 131 2.75 4.75 -9.06
CA ILE A 131 2.99 3.81 -10.14
C ILE A 131 4.48 3.83 -10.52
N SER A 132 5.04 2.68 -10.85
CA SER A 132 6.45 2.53 -11.28
C SER A 132 6.61 2.41 -12.79
N GLY A 133 5.52 2.45 -13.55
CA GLY A 133 5.49 2.37 -15.00
C GLY A 133 4.05 2.44 -15.50
N LEU A 134 3.89 2.59 -16.82
CA LEU A 134 2.57 2.62 -17.44
C LEU A 134 1.84 1.28 -17.23
N PRO A 135 0.64 1.29 -16.68
CA PRO A 135 -0.13 0.07 -16.50
C PRO A 135 -0.56 -0.48 -17.86
N LYS A 136 -0.27 -1.76 -18.14
CA LYS A 136 -0.87 -2.45 -19.28
C LYS A 136 -2.37 -2.55 -19.04
N LEU A 137 -3.15 -1.81 -19.83
CA LEU A 137 -4.60 -1.80 -19.73
C LEU A 137 -5.17 -3.00 -20.52
N ASN A 138 -5.91 -3.86 -19.83
CA ASN A 138 -6.86 -4.77 -20.45
C ASN A 138 -8.28 -4.27 -20.12
N ILE A 139 -9.30 -4.88 -20.72
CA ILE A 139 -10.69 -4.43 -20.60
C ILE A 139 -11.16 -4.36 -19.14
N PHE A 140 -10.80 -5.33 -18.32
CA PHE A 140 -11.15 -5.35 -16.89
C PHE A 140 -10.47 -4.23 -16.11
N ARG A 141 -9.19 -3.98 -16.39
CA ARG A 141 -8.45 -2.88 -15.77
C ARG A 141 -8.99 -1.53 -16.22
N TYR A 142 -9.32 -1.39 -17.50
CA TYR A 142 -9.94 -0.18 -18.02
C TYR A 142 -11.25 0.14 -17.31
N ILE A 143 -12.16 -0.84 -17.19
CA ILE A 143 -13.42 -0.70 -16.47
C ILE A 143 -13.17 -0.33 -15.00
N PHE A 144 -12.25 -1.04 -14.33
CA PHE A 144 -11.88 -0.73 -12.95
C PHE A 144 -11.39 0.71 -12.79
N TRP A 145 -10.47 1.16 -13.64
CA TRP A 145 -9.97 2.53 -13.57
C TRP A 145 -11.02 3.58 -13.92
N LYS A 146 -11.91 3.30 -14.86
CA LYS A 146 -13.02 4.17 -15.20
C LYS A 146 -13.99 4.36 -14.03
N LEU A 147 -14.27 3.30 -13.28
CA LEU A 147 -15.18 3.34 -12.13
C LEU A 147 -14.54 3.98 -10.90
N PHE A 148 -13.29 3.65 -10.60
CA PHE A 148 -12.66 3.97 -9.31
C PHE A 148 -11.58 5.04 -9.40
N GLY A 149 -11.07 5.35 -10.57
CA GLY A 149 -10.00 6.34 -10.78
C GLY A 149 -10.36 7.73 -10.25
N LYS A 150 -11.63 8.11 -10.31
CA LYS A 150 -12.14 9.39 -9.77
C LYS A 150 -11.96 9.54 -8.25
N LYS A 151 -11.72 8.45 -7.52
CA LYS A 151 -11.48 8.46 -6.07
C LYS A 151 -10.01 8.67 -5.70
N ILE A 152 -9.11 8.66 -6.69
CA ILE A 152 -7.69 8.89 -6.48
C ILE A 152 -7.44 10.39 -6.43
N TYR A 153 -6.87 10.84 -5.31
CA TYR A 153 -6.53 12.25 -5.12
C TYR A 153 -5.35 12.68 -5.99
N LYS A 154 -4.30 11.84 -6.09
CA LYS A 154 -3.09 12.11 -6.87
C LYS A 154 -2.43 10.82 -7.33
N ILE A 155 -1.88 10.85 -8.55
CA ILE A 155 -0.99 9.81 -9.07
C ILE A 155 0.43 10.37 -9.08
N THR A 156 1.41 9.58 -8.62
CA THR A 156 2.82 9.93 -8.65
C THR A 156 3.62 8.89 -9.40
N CYS A 157 4.55 9.35 -10.25
CA CYS A 157 5.46 8.52 -11.04
C CYS A 157 6.90 8.84 -10.64
N PRO A 158 7.83 7.89 -10.71
CA PRO A 158 9.23 8.11 -10.37
C PRO A 158 10.00 8.90 -11.44
N THR A 159 9.51 8.94 -12.67
CA THR A 159 10.16 9.60 -13.81
C THR A 159 9.16 10.47 -14.58
N LEU A 160 9.68 11.48 -15.29
CA LEU A 160 8.88 12.36 -16.14
C LEU A 160 8.31 11.66 -17.39
N GLY A 161 8.84 10.49 -17.75
CA GLY A 161 8.43 9.70 -18.93
C GLY A 161 7.43 8.59 -18.64
N THR A 162 6.81 8.55 -17.46
CA THR A 162 5.80 7.55 -17.10
C THR A 162 4.42 8.13 -16.88
#